data_3e039ff148e2ede7254bf287b8ce2494
#
_entry.id   3e039ff148e2ede7254bf287b8ce2494
#
_cell.length_a   1.000
_cell.length_b   1.000
_cell.length_c   1.000
_cell.angle_alpha   90.00
_cell.angle_beta   90.00
_cell.angle_gamma   90.00
#
_symmetry.space_group_name_H-M   'P 1'
#
loop_
_entity.id
_entity.type
_entity.pdbx_description
1 polymer ?
#
loop_
_entity_poly.entity_id
_entity_poly.type
_entity_poly.pdbx_seq_one_letter_code
_entity_poly.pdbx_strand_id
1 'polypeptide(L)'
;RYLAPLADKRVDTLILGCTHFPLLAPVISKIVGPDVALVDSGSACATLCADRLERDGALNRTKRAGMCRFYVSDLPDDFTHVARMFLGREVDGDTERVDMETLLGAGAPDTV
;
A
#
# COMPACT_ATOMS: atom_id res chain seq x y z
N ARG A 1 -3.01 -25.08 -2.49
CA ARG A 1 -4.43 -25.36 -2.77
C ARG A 1 -5.07 -24.27 -3.65
N TYR A 2 -5.02 -22.99 -3.25
CA TYR A 2 -5.69 -21.89 -3.98
C TYR A 2 -5.03 -21.52 -5.32
N LEU A 3 -3.73 -21.71 -5.45
CA LEU A 3 -2.96 -21.36 -6.67
C LEU A 3 -2.85 -22.53 -7.66
N ALA A 4 -3.14 -23.76 -7.24
CA ALA A 4 -3.05 -24.92 -8.12
C ALA A 4 -3.85 -24.77 -9.43
N PRO A 5 -5.11 -24.27 -9.41
CA PRO A 5 -5.86 -24.08 -10.64
C PRO A 5 -5.24 -23.08 -11.63
N LEU A 6 -4.40 -22.15 -11.14
CA LEU A 6 -3.69 -21.17 -11.98
C LEU A 6 -2.48 -21.79 -12.67
N ALA A 7 -1.75 -22.65 -11.96
CA ALA A 7 -0.61 -23.38 -12.52
C ALA A 7 -1.06 -24.25 -13.71
N ASP A 8 -2.21 -24.92 -13.59
CA ASP A 8 -2.78 -25.75 -14.66
C ASP A 8 -3.18 -24.94 -15.91
N LYS A 9 -3.45 -23.65 -15.73
CA LYS A 9 -3.85 -22.73 -16.83
C LYS A 9 -2.67 -22.10 -17.57
N ARG A 10 -1.44 -22.36 -17.15
CA ARG A 10 -0.21 -21.78 -17.73
C ARG A 10 -0.29 -20.25 -17.82
N VAL A 11 -0.75 -19.62 -16.75
CA VAL A 11 -0.76 -18.16 -16.68
C VAL A 11 0.68 -17.64 -16.65
N ASP A 12 0.96 -16.56 -17.34
CA ASP A 12 2.25 -15.87 -17.38
C ASP A 12 2.29 -14.63 -16.45
N THR A 13 1.12 -14.18 -16.04
CA THR A 13 0.98 -12.98 -15.20
C THR A 13 -0.10 -13.22 -14.16
N LEU A 14 0.20 -12.83 -12.91
CA LEU A 14 -0.73 -12.88 -11.79
C LEU A 14 -0.84 -11.51 -11.12
N ILE A 15 -2.03 -10.91 -11.19
CA ILE A 15 -2.30 -9.63 -10.53
C ILE A 15 -2.73 -9.87 -9.09
N LEU A 16 -1.96 -9.33 -8.15
CA LEU A 16 -2.28 -9.34 -6.72
C LEU A 16 -3.24 -8.19 -6.40
N GLY A 17 -4.52 -8.35 -6.77
CA GLY A 17 -5.56 -7.33 -6.67
C GLY A 17 -6.09 -7.09 -5.24
N CYS A 18 -5.21 -7.12 -4.26
CA CYS A 18 -5.52 -6.91 -2.85
C CYS A 18 -4.36 -6.20 -2.19
N THR A 19 -4.63 -5.34 -1.20
CA THR A 19 -3.60 -4.62 -0.46
C THR A 19 -2.72 -5.52 0.41
N HIS A 20 -3.19 -6.71 0.79
CA HIS A 20 -2.47 -7.63 1.66
C HIS A 20 -1.68 -8.70 0.90
N PHE A 21 -2.10 -9.11 -0.28
CA PHE A 21 -1.42 -10.17 -1.04
C PHE A 21 0.03 -9.87 -1.41
N PRO A 22 0.45 -8.63 -1.63
CA PRO A 22 1.87 -8.32 -1.84
C PRO A 22 2.79 -8.80 -0.71
N LEU A 23 2.30 -8.88 0.54
CA LEU A 23 3.06 -9.47 1.66
C LEU A 23 3.37 -10.95 1.45
N LEU A 24 2.54 -11.65 0.69
CA LEU A 24 2.68 -13.05 0.36
C LEU A 24 3.43 -13.27 -0.96
N ALA A 25 3.84 -12.21 -1.66
CA ALA A 25 4.49 -12.32 -2.96
C ALA A 25 5.68 -13.30 -3.00
N PRO A 26 6.58 -13.34 -1.98
CA PRO A 26 7.68 -14.31 -1.97
C PRO A 26 7.20 -15.76 -1.91
N VAL A 27 6.10 -16.03 -1.21
CA VAL A 27 5.50 -17.37 -1.12
C VAL A 27 4.76 -17.73 -2.40
N ILE A 28 3.99 -16.79 -2.94
CA ILE A 28 3.25 -16.94 -4.19
C ILE A 28 4.23 -17.22 -5.32
N SER A 29 5.29 -16.43 -5.47
CA SER A 29 6.31 -16.61 -6.50
C SER A 29 6.96 -18.02 -6.46
N LYS A 30 7.25 -18.52 -5.25
CA LYS A 30 7.79 -19.90 -5.10
C LYS A 30 6.81 -20.98 -5.58
N ILE A 31 5.51 -20.73 -5.48
CA ILE A 31 4.48 -21.72 -5.85
C ILE A 31 4.18 -21.65 -7.35
N VAL A 32 4.05 -20.44 -7.91
CA VAL A 32 3.68 -20.29 -9.33
C VAL A 32 4.88 -20.42 -10.27
N GLY A 33 6.08 -20.27 -9.76
CA GLY A 33 7.33 -20.42 -10.52
C GLY A 33 7.89 -19.10 -11.05
N PRO A 34 9.14 -19.14 -11.57
CA PRO A 34 9.86 -17.94 -12.01
C PRO A 34 9.32 -17.33 -13.30
N ASP A 35 8.58 -18.10 -14.06
CA ASP A 35 8.03 -17.68 -15.37
C ASP A 35 6.72 -16.89 -15.24
N VAL A 36 6.19 -16.75 -14.01
CA VAL A 36 4.96 -16.00 -13.75
C VAL A 36 5.30 -14.63 -13.15
N ALA A 37 4.99 -13.59 -13.90
CA ALA A 37 5.14 -12.21 -13.42
C ALA A 37 4.08 -11.90 -12.34
N LEU A 38 4.53 -11.41 -11.19
CA LEU A 38 3.61 -10.89 -10.15
C LEU A 38 3.49 -9.38 -10.31
N VAL A 39 2.25 -8.91 -10.41
CA VAL A 39 1.92 -7.48 -10.49
C VAL A 39 1.09 -7.10 -9.27
N ASP A 40 1.58 -6.15 -8.48
CA ASP A 40 0.82 -5.58 -7.38
C ASP A 40 0.44 -4.12 -7.64
N SER A 41 -0.73 -3.74 -7.16
CA SER A 41 -1.29 -2.42 -7.36
C SER A 41 -0.52 -1.32 -6.62
N GLY A 42 0.09 -1.65 -5.48
CA GLY A 42 0.86 -0.70 -4.67
C GLY A 42 2.11 -0.23 -5.40
N SER A 43 2.93 -1.16 -5.89
CA SER A 43 4.14 -0.84 -6.67
C SER A 43 3.81 -0.12 -7.97
N ALA A 44 2.77 -0.55 -8.67
CA ALA A 44 2.32 0.10 -9.89
C ALA A 44 1.88 1.55 -9.63
N CYS A 45 1.10 1.79 -8.58
CA CYS A 45 0.67 3.12 -8.17
C CYS A 45 1.86 4.00 -7.75
N ALA A 46 2.79 3.46 -6.96
CA ALA A 46 3.97 4.20 -6.51
C ALA A 46 4.83 4.65 -7.70
N THR A 47 5.04 3.78 -8.69
CA THR A 47 5.75 4.13 -9.93
C THR A 47 5.03 5.26 -10.68
N LEU A 48 3.72 5.13 -10.88
CA LEU A 48 2.94 6.16 -11.56
C LEU A 48 2.98 7.51 -10.83
N CYS A 49 2.90 7.50 -9.49
CA CYS A 49 3.02 8.71 -8.68
C CYS A 49 4.41 9.35 -8.83
N ALA A 50 5.49 8.56 -8.79
CA ALA A 50 6.84 9.06 -8.97
C ALA A 50 7.02 9.71 -10.35
N ASP A 51 6.58 9.04 -11.41
CA ASP A 51 6.62 9.57 -12.78
C ASP A 51 5.81 10.86 -12.93
N ARG A 52 4.69 10.94 -12.25
CA ARG A 52 3.84 12.14 -12.26
C ARG A 52 4.51 13.30 -11.56
N LEU A 53 5.05 13.07 -10.36
CA LEU A 53 5.78 14.08 -9.59
C LEU A 53 7.02 14.58 -10.35
N GLU A 54 7.71 13.69 -11.05
CA GLU A 54 8.86 14.08 -11.86
C GLU A 54 8.46 14.99 -13.03
N ARG A 55 7.43 14.59 -13.78
CA ARG A 55 6.91 15.38 -14.91
C ARG A 55 6.43 16.77 -14.48
N ASP A 56 5.80 16.86 -13.31
CA ASP A 56 5.27 18.12 -12.78
C ASP A 56 6.35 18.95 -12.06
N GLY A 57 7.61 18.47 -11.96
CA GLY A 57 8.70 19.12 -11.25
C GLY A 57 8.50 19.18 -9.74
N ALA A 58 7.63 18.33 -9.19
CA ALA A 58 7.19 18.32 -7.79
C ALA A 58 7.95 17.31 -6.92
N LEU A 59 8.96 16.60 -7.47
CA LEU A 59 9.80 15.71 -6.67
C LEU A 59 10.57 16.48 -5.61
N ASN A 60 10.55 15.97 -4.38
CA ASN A 60 11.42 16.48 -3.32
C ASN A 60 12.89 16.11 -3.64
N ARG A 61 13.64 17.09 -4.08
CA ARG A 61 15.09 16.94 -4.40
C ARG A 61 15.99 17.25 -3.21
N THR A 62 15.42 17.54 -2.02
CA THR A 62 16.22 17.74 -0.82
C THR A 62 16.74 16.40 -0.29
N LYS A 63 17.91 16.43 0.34
CA LYS A 63 18.47 15.24 1.02
C LYS A 63 17.84 14.99 2.40
N ARG A 64 16.82 15.76 2.78
CA ARG A 64 16.14 15.60 4.06
C ARG A 64 15.11 14.48 3.93
N ALA A 65 15.11 13.58 4.90
CA ALA A 65 14.02 12.63 5.06
C ALA A 65 12.70 13.41 5.26
N GLY A 66 11.65 12.96 4.61
CA GLY A 66 10.30 13.47 4.86
C GLY A 66 9.81 13.05 6.25
N MET A 67 8.83 13.78 6.77
CA MET A 67 8.08 13.35 7.94
C MET A 67 6.81 12.65 7.49
N CYS A 68 6.45 11.56 8.16
CA CYS A 68 5.17 10.91 7.99
C CYS A 68 4.26 11.27 9.17
N ARG A 69 2.98 11.45 8.88
CA ARG A 69 1.93 11.57 9.89
C ARG A 69 0.80 10.65 9.51
N PHE A 70 0.40 9.80 10.44
CA PHE A 70 -0.62 8.79 10.21
C PHE A 70 -1.87 9.13 11.01
N TYR A 71 -3.02 8.99 10.38
CA TYR A 71 -4.32 9.18 11.02
C TYR A 71 -5.08 7.87 10.96
N VAL A 72 -5.55 7.42 12.09
CA VAL A 72 -6.22 6.11 12.22
C VAL A 72 -7.55 6.26 12.96
N SER A 73 -8.51 5.44 12.58
CA SER A 73 -9.84 5.43 13.24
C SER A 73 -9.90 4.50 14.45
N ASP A 74 -8.86 3.70 14.68
CA ASP A 74 -8.76 2.75 15.77
C ASP A 74 -7.52 3.02 16.62
N LEU A 75 -7.05 2.03 17.39
CA LEU A 75 -5.93 2.19 18.31
C LEU A 75 -4.60 2.44 17.56
N PRO A 76 -3.87 3.52 17.86
CA PRO A 76 -2.60 3.84 17.20
C PRO A 76 -1.53 2.76 17.34
N ASP A 77 -1.48 2.09 18.50
CA ASP A 77 -0.50 1.04 18.77
C ASP A 77 -0.70 -0.19 17.86
N ASP A 78 -1.96 -0.59 17.64
CA ASP A 78 -2.29 -1.70 16.73
C ASP A 78 -1.91 -1.35 15.29
N PHE A 79 -2.19 -0.13 14.86
CA PHE A 79 -1.77 0.36 13.55
C PHE A 79 -0.24 0.31 13.40
N THR A 80 0.51 0.80 14.38
CA THR A 80 1.97 0.85 14.34
C THR A 80 2.56 -0.56 14.21
N HIS A 81 1.99 -1.53 14.94
CA HIS A 81 2.42 -2.93 14.83
C HIS A 81 2.21 -3.50 13.43
N VAL A 82 1.03 -3.31 12.86
CA VAL A 82 0.70 -3.80 11.51
C VAL A 82 1.52 -3.06 10.44
N ALA A 83 1.63 -1.74 10.54
CA ALA A 83 2.39 -0.93 9.60
C ALA A 83 3.87 -1.33 9.53
N ARG A 84 4.47 -1.70 10.69
CA ARG A 84 5.83 -2.24 10.75
C ARG A 84 5.99 -3.52 9.92
N MET A 85 5.02 -4.43 10.00
CA MET A 85 5.05 -5.66 9.19
C MET A 85 4.99 -5.36 7.69
N PHE A 86 4.17 -4.39 7.28
CA PHE A 86 4.03 -4.01 5.87
C PHE A 86 5.26 -3.28 5.34
N LEU A 87 5.81 -2.37 6.12
CA LEU A 87 6.94 -1.53 5.69
C LEU A 87 8.30 -2.22 5.86
N GLY A 88 8.37 -3.30 6.63
CA GLY A 88 9.64 -3.99 6.94
C GLY A 88 10.62 -3.12 7.74
N ARG A 89 10.16 -2.01 8.32
CA ARG A 89 10.94 -1.06 9.11
C ARG A 89 10.07 -0.40 10.17
N GLU A 90 10.70 0.29 11.12
CA GLU A 90 9.99 1.11 12.08
C GLU A 90 9.15 2.19 11.38
N VAL A 91 8.02 2.51 11.98
CA VAL A 91 7.16 3.60 11.52
C VAL A 91 7.69 4.88 12.13
N ASP A 92 8.43 5.66 11.31
CA ASP A 92 8.91 6.98 11.72
C ASP A 92 7.80 8.00 11.47
N GLY A 93 7.15 8.47 12.52
CA GLY A 93 6.13 9.51 12.43
C GLY A 93 5.09 9.39 13.54
N ASP A 94 4.35 10.46 13.71
CA ASP A 94 3.28 10.54 14.68
C ASP A 94 2.05 9.82 14.16
N THR A 95 1.44 8.99 15.01
CA THR A 95 0.16 8.34 14.72
C THR A 95 -0.90 8.96 15.63
N GLU A 96 -1.93 9.52 15.04
CA GLU A 96 -3.01 10.20 15.73
C GLU A 96 -4.34 9.48 15.46
N ARG A 97 -5.09 9.24 16.52
CA ARG A 97 -6.46 8.73 16.38
C ARG A 97 -7.39 9.86 15.97
N VAL A 98 -8.18 9.61 14.94
CA VAL A 98 -9.22 10.53 14.48
C VAL A 98 -10.59 9.93 14.72
N ASP A 99 -11.50 10.76 15.20
CA ASP A 99 -12.89 10.39 15.35
C ASP A 99 -13.62 10.58 14.01
N MET A 100 -14.08 9.48 13.44
CA MET A 100 -14.78 9.48 12.16
C MET A 100 -16.11 10.23 12.21
N GLU A 101 -16.81 10.23 13.35
CA GLU A 101 -18.06 10.98 13.52
C GLU A 101 -17.80 12.49 13.45
N THR A 102 -16.73 12.93 14.09
CA THR A 102 -16.29 14.34 14.03
C THR A 102 -15.86 14.73 12.61
N LEU A 103 -15.14 13.87 11.91
CA LEU A 103 -14.71 14.12 10.52
C LEU A 103 -15.89 14.19 9.55
N LEU A 104 -16.86 13.30 9.68
CA LEU A 104 -18.05 13.25 8.83
C LEU A 104 -19.06 14.34 9.18
N GLY A 105 -19.10 14.78 10.46
CA GLY A 105 -19.97 15.88 10.92
C GLY A 105 -19.40 17.28 10.63
N ALA A 106 -18.11 17.41 10.39
CA ALA A 106 -17.44 18.71 10.23
C ALA A 106 -17.45 19.28 8.79
N GLY A 107 -18.34 18.81 7.89
CA GLY A 107 -18.46 19.49 6.59
C GLY A 107 -18.86 18.62 5.43
N ALA A 108 -20.12 18.25 5.38
CA ALA A 108 -20.76 18.25 4.06
C ALA A 108 -21.21 19.70 3.81
N PRO A 109 -20.65 20.43 2.83
CA PRO A 109 -21.31 21.65 2.39
C PRO A 109 -22.66 21.21 1.81
N ASP A 110 -23.75 21.79 2.32
CA ASP A 110 -25.06 21.71 1.69
C ASP A 110 -24.90 22.15 0.23
N THR A 111 -24.72 21.20 -0.66
CA THR A 111 -24.86 21.43 -2.11
C THR A 111 -26.32 21.23 -2.46
N VAL A 112 -27.03 22.34 -2.55
CA VAL A 112 -28.30 22.49 -3.25
C VAL A 112 -28.09 22.19 -4.74
#